data_22aaa52e6b1087bbdcb75a79818bebbd
#
_entry.id   22aaa52e6b1087bbdcb75a79818bebbd
#
_cell.length_a   1.000
_cell.length_b   1.000
_cell.length_c   1.000
_cell.angle_alpha   90.00
_cell.angle_beta   90.00
_cell.angle_gamma   90.00
#
_symmetry.space_group_name_H-M   'P 1'
#
loop_
_entity.id
_entity.type
_entity.pdbx_description
1 polymer ?
#
loop_
_entity_poly.entity_id
_entity_poly.type
_entity_poly.pdbx_seq_one_letter_code
_entity_poly.pdbx_strand_id
1 'polypeptide(L)'
;TAYEIPKRDWSSDVCSSDLRIYRLRVFDKAFQVSEEELSYNKDNWRWSLAIELSTVLSTLTQMGVVMLLFIYFNPIFALFNAVVVLITLAILGRLFEKQIEAQRGFVQARNLKNPVANSIRVSTRIKMGEFGILIAGISMIVLLGALLYFNYVGEIEAGNVVVLFLGLRMQNSNLSGISTGLMRFARARTHSE
;
A
#
# COMPACT_ATOMS: atom_id res chain seq x y z
N THR A 1 -1.94 33.72 -2.50
CA THR A 1 -3.07 33.11 -3.25
C THR A 1 -3.41 31.80 -2.56
N ALA A 2 -4.54 31.80 -1.81
CA ALA A 2 -5.05 30.65 -1.10
C ALA A 2 -5.44 29.57 -2.12
N TYR A 3 -4.87 28.38 -1.99
CA TYR A 3 -5.29 27.20 -2.73
C TYR A 3 -6.68 26.79 -2.21
N GLU A 4 -7.71 26.99 -3.02
CA GLU A 4 -9.00 26.37 -2.81
C GLU A 4 -8.88 24.85 -2.96
N ILE A 5 -8.98 24.13 -1.85
CA ILE A 5 -9.11 22.68 -1.84
C ILE A 5 -10.47 22.36 -2.44
N PRO A 6 -10.56 21.61 -3.55
CA PRO A 6 -11.86 21.28 -4.16
C PRO A 6 -12.72 20.54 -3.14
N LYS A 7 -13.94 21.05 -2.91
CA LYS A 7 -14.99 20.40 -2.12
C LYS A 7 -15.30 19.03 -2.74
N ARG A 8 -14.73 18.00 -2.20
CA ARG A 8 -15.08 16.60 -2.51
C ARG A 8 -16.19 16.15 -1.56
N ASP A 9 -17.17 15.48 -2.11
CA ASP A 9 -18.37 14.97 -1.43
C ASP A 9 -18.01 14.14 -0.17
N TRP A 10 -18.49 14.58 0.99
CA TRP A 10 -18.05 14.16 2.33
C TRP A 10 -18.83 12.97 2.92
N SER A 11 -19.61 12.22 2.13
CA SER A 11 -20.65 11.36 2.70
C SER A 11 -20.24 9.90 3.03
N SER A 12 -19.06 9.41 2.66
CA SER A 12 -18.70 8.01 2.93
C SER A 12 -17.36 7.73 3.64
N ASP A 13 -16.49 8.75 3.83
CA ASP A 13 -15.10 8.52 4.29
C ASP A 13 -14.73 9.20 5.60
N VAL A 14 -15.70 9.53 6.46
CA VAL A 14 -15.47 10.40 7.65
C VAL A 14 -14.43 9.82 8.62
N CYS A 15 -14.40 8.50 8.84
CA CYS A 15 -13.47 7.89 9.80
C CYS A 15 -12.02 7.73 9.29
N SER A 16 -11.84 7.48 7.98
CA SER A 16 -10.50 7.32 7.40
C SER A 16 -9.85 8.66 7.09
N SER A 17 -10.66 9.71 6.80
CA SER A 17 -10.20 11.06 6.51
C SER A 17 -9.60 11.75 7.73
N ASP A 18 -10.16 11.59 8.93
CA ASP A 18 -9.68 12.25 10.14
C ASP A 18 -8.29 11.77 10.57
N LEU A 19 -8.04 10.46 10.53
CA LEU A 19 -6.71 9.89 10.78
C LEU A 19 -5.69 10.33 9.72
N ARG A 20 -6.13 10.46 8.48
CA ARG A 20 -5.28 10.92 7.37
C ARG A 20 -4.91 12.39 7.54
N ILE A 21 -5.87 13.24 7.89
CA ILE A 21 -5.65 14.67 8.17
C ILE A 21 -4.75 14.86 9.38
N TYR A 22 -4.95 14.08 10.46
CA TYR A 22 -4.10 14.11 11.64
C TYR A 22 -2.64 13.76 11.29
N ARG A 23 -2.42 12.71 10.53
CA ARG A 23 -1.07 12.29 10.09
C ARG A 23 -0.41 13.36 9.22
N LEU A 24 -1.14 13.99 8.30
CA LEU A 24 -0.63 15.09 7.48
C LEU A 24 -0.23 16.30 8.34
N ARG A 25 -0.99 16.63 9.39
CA ARG A 25 -0.62 17.70 10.34
C ARG A 25 0.65 17.36 11.13
N VAL A 26 0.87 16.10 11.49
CA VAL A 26 2.10 15.67 12.16
C VAL A 26 3.29 15.81 11.22
N PHE A 27 3.15 15.45 9.95
CA PHE A 27 4.19 15.64 8.94
C PHE A 27 4.46 17.14 8.68
N ASP A 28 3.43 17.97 8.61
CA ASP A 28 3.57 19.42 8.45
C ASP A 28 4.40 20.02 9.56
N LYS A 29 4.10 19.70 10.83
CA LYS A 29 4.91 20.13 11.97
C LYS A 29 6.36 19.63 11.91
N ALA A 30 6.57 18.38 11.48
CA ALA A 30 7.91 17.83 11.35
C ALA A 30 8.71 18.52 10.23
N PHE A 31 8.06 18.93 9.14
CA PHE A 31 8.70 19.67 8.04
C PHE A 31 9.00 21.13 8.43
N GLN A 32 8.15 21.78 9.21
CA GLN A 32 8.41 23.14 9.72
C GLN A 32 9.60 23.20 10.67
N VAL A 33 9.91 22.13 11.39
CA VAL A 33 11.08 22.03 12.28
C VAL A 33 12.40 21.84 11.51
N SER A 34 12.35 21.33 10.27
CA SER A 34 13.53 21.22 9.42
C SER A 34 13.70 22.52 8.62
N GLU A 35 14.47 23.47 9.15
CA GLU A 35 14.75 24.81 8.59
C GLU A 35 15.56 24.81 7.25
N GLU A 36 15.45 23.82 6.40
CA GLU A 36 16.09 23.87 5.08
C GLU A 36 15.20 24.62 4.08
N GLU A 37 15.67 25.76 3.59
CA GLU A 37 15.12 26.41 2.38
C GLU A 37 15.23 25.47 1.19
N LEU A 38 14.15 24.71 0.95
CA LEU A 38 14.09 23.76 -0.17
C LEU A 38 13.56 24.45 -1.43
N SER A 39 14.19 24.12 -2.56
CA SER A 39 13.65 24.45 -3.89
C SER A 39 12.21 23.92 -4.00
N TYR A 40 11.28 24.71 -4.55
CA TYR A 40 9.86 24.40 -4.75
C TYR A 40 9.57 22.99 -5.28
N ASN A 41 10.43 22.46 -6.15
CA ASN A 41 10.32 21.11 -6.68
C ASN A 41 10.60 20.03 -5.63
N LYS A 42 11.55 20.24 -4.71
CA LYS A 42 11.86 19.29 -3.64
C LYS A 42 10.74 19.24 -2.60
N ASP A 43 10.13 20.38 -2.32
CA ASP A 43 9.00 20.45 -1.39
C ASP A 43 7.78 19.66 -1.91
N ASN A 44 7.42 19.80 -3.16
CA ASN A 44 6.36 19.02 -3.80
C ASN A 44 6.60 17.49 -3.72
N TRP A 45 7.85 17.04 -3.87
CA TRP A 45 8.17 15.62 -3.74
C TRP A 45 8.11 15.13 -2.30
N ARG A 46 8.49 15.95 -1.31
CA ARG A 46 8.33 15.63 0.11
C ARG A 46 6.86 15.47 0.49
N TRP A 47 5.99 16.38 0.05
CA TRP A 47 4.54 16.25 0.25
C TRP A 47 3.95 15.02 -0.41
N SER A 48 4.36 14.72 -1.63
CA SER A 48 3.94 13.48 -2.32
C SER A 48 4.34 12.24 -1.52
N LEU A 49 5.55 12.21 -0.97
CA LEU A 49 6.06 11.12 -0.14
C LEU A 49 5.26 10.98 1.16
N ALA A 50 4.93 12.08 1.82
CA ALA A 50 4.10 12.08 3.04
C ALA A 50 2.69 11.54 2.78
N ILE A 51 2.07 11.93 1.66
CA ILE A 51 0.74 11.46 1.25
C ILE A 51 0.75 9.95 0.98
N GLU A 52 1.72 9.45 0.22
CA GLU A 52 1.82 8.03 -0.10
C GLU A 52 2.11 7.20 1.16
N LEU A 53 2.99 7.67 2.05
CA LEU A 53 3.26 7.01 3.33
C LEU A 53 2.01 6.96 4.21
N SER A 54 1.25 8.06 4.29
CA SER A 54 -0.02 8.11 5.02
C SER A 54 -1.03 7.12 4.46
N THR A 55 -1.07 6.96 3.13
CA THR A 55 -1.97 6.00 2.45
C THR A 55 -1.59 4.57 2.79
N VAL A 56 -0.31 4.21 2.69
CA VAL A 56 0.18 2.87 3.05
C VAL A 56 -0.10 2.55 4.52
N LEU A 57 0.16 3.51 5.42
CA LEU A 57 -0.08 3.32 6.86
C LEU A 57 -1.59 3.17 7.17
N SER A 58 -2.46 3.90 6.47
CA SER A 58 -3.92 3.75 6.59
C SER A 58 -4.35 2.34 6.17
N THR A 59 -3.82 1.86 5.04
CA THR A 59 -4.13 0.53 4.53
C THR A 59 -3.65 -0.58 5.50
N LEU A 60 -2.46 -0.43 6.09
CA LEU A 60 -1.96 -1.36 7.12
C LEU A 60 -2.86 -1.37 8.36
N THR A 61 -3.35 -0.20 8.79
CA THR A 61 -4.30 -0.11 9.91
C THR A 61 -5.60 -0.85 9.61
N GLN A 62 -6.15 -0.68 8.39
CA GLN A 62 -7.36 -1.42 7.95
C GLN A 62 -7.13 -2.92 7.92
N MET A 63 -5.96 -3.38 7.46
CA MET A 63 -5.59 -4.80 7.51
C MET A 63 -5.53 -5.32 8.95
N GLY A 64 -5.00 -4.54 9.89
CA GLY A 64 -4.99 -4.87 11.31
C GLY A 64 -6.40 -5.08 11.87
N VAL A 65 -7.34 -4.19 11.53
CA VAL A 65 -8.75 -4.32 11.96
C VAL A 65 -9.39 -5.59 11.40
N VAL A 66 -9.16 -5.90 10.12
CA VAL A 66 -9.66 -7.14 9.50
C VAL A 66 -9.06 -8.38 10.16
N MET A 67 -7.78 -8.34 10.56
CA MET A 67 -7.14 -9.43 11.29
C MET A 67 -7.75 -9.64 12.66
N LEU A 68 -8.07 -8.58 13.41
CA LEU A 68 -8.78 -8.69 14.70
C LEU A 68 -10.15 -9.34 14.53
N LEU A 69 -10.87 -9.00 13.47
CA LEU A 69 -12.14 -9.63 13.13
C LEU A 69 -11.96 -11.13 12.86
N PHE A 70 -10.92 -11.54 12.14
CA PHE A 70 -10.65 -12.97 11.89
C PHE A 70 -10.29 -13.72 13.17
N ILE A 71 -9.52 -13.12 14.09
CA ILE A 71 -9.20 -13.70 15.39
C ILE A 71 -10.48 -13.94 16.20
N TYR A 72 -11.42 -13.01 16.14
CA TYR A 72 -12.70 -13.12 16.85
C TYR A 72 -13.55 -14.29 16.34
N PHE A 73 -13.62 -14.51 15.03
CA PHE A 73 -14.43 -15.58 14.45
C PHE A 73 -13.77 -16.96 14.50
N ASN A 74 -12.48 -17.05 14.14
CA ASN A 74 -11.73 -18.29 14.17
C ASN A 74 -10.23 -18.02 14.28
N PRO A 75 -9.61 -18.26 15.46
CA PRO A 75 -8.20 -17.94 15.69
C PRO A 75 -7.25 -18.80 14.85
N ILE A 76 -7.63 -20.04 14.52
CA ILE A 76 -6.79 -20.94 13.70
C ILE A 76 -6.72 -20.42 12.27
N PHE A 77 -7.87 -20.05 11.70
CA PHE A 77 -7.93 -19.43 10.38
C PHE A 77 -7.19 -18.08 10.36
N ALA A 78 -7.34 -17.26 11.41
CA ALA A 78 -6.63 -16.00 11.54
C ALA A 78 -5.10 -16.18 11.55
N LEU A 79 -4.59 -17.19 12.25
CA LEU A 79 -3.16 -17.52 12.26
C LEU A 79 -2.66 -17.91 10.87
N PHE A 80 -3.39 -18.79 10.18
CA PHE A 80 -3.07 -19.18 8.80
C PHE A 80 -3.06 -17.96 7.87
N ASN A 81 -4.09 -17.12 7.96
CA ASN A 81 -4.20 -15.88 7.19
C ASN A 81 -3.02 -14.94 7.49
N ALA A 82 -2.63 -14.78 8.76
CA ALA A 82 -1.48 -13.97 9.16
C ALA A 82 -0.19 -14.42 8.46
N VAL A 83 0.07 -15.72 8.45
CA VAL A 83 1.26 -16.30 7.79
C VAL A 83 1.24 -16.00 6.29
N VAL A 84 0.11 -16.23 5.60
CA VAL A 84 -0.01 -15.96 4.16
C VAL A 84 0.19 -14.48 3.85
N VAL A 85 -0.38 -13.58 4.66
CA VAL A 85 -0.22 -12.13 4.52
C VAL A 85 1.23 -11.71 4.72
N LEU A 86 1.90 -12.22 5.75
CA LEU A 86 3.32 -11.90 6.01
C LEU A 86 4.20 -12.36 4.84
N ILE A 87 3.98 -13.56 4.30
CA ILE A 87 4.69 -14.04 3.12
C ILE A 87 4.44 -13.12 1.93
N THR A 88 3.19 -12.74 1.69
CA THR A 88 2.81 -11.83 0.60
C THR A 88 3.49 -10.48 0.75
N LEU A 89 3.47 -9.89 1.95
CA LEU A 89 4.15 -8.62 2.24
C LEU A 89 5.68 -8.73 2.09
N ALA A 90 6.29 -9.85 2.47
CA ALA A 90 7.72 -10.08 2.28
C ALA A 90 8.09 -10.13 0.78
N ILE A 91 7.26 -10.78 -0.05
CA ILE A 91 7.45 -10.82 -1.50
C ILE A 91 7.28 -9.41 -2.11
N LEU A 92 6.23 -8.69 -1.70
CA LEU A 92 6.01 -7.30 -2.13
C LEU A 92 7.17 -6.37 -1.72
N GLY A 93 7.73 -6.56 -0.52
CA GLY A 93 8.91 -5.84 -0.04
C GLY A 93 10.12 -6.04 -0.94
N ARG A 94 10.40 -7.30 -1.34
CA ARG A 94 11.50 -7.60 -2.28
C ARG A 94 11.28 -7.01 -3.67
N LEU A 95 10.03 -7.01 -4.15
CA LEU A 95 9.69 -6.35 -5.42
C LEU A 95 9.91 -4.84 -5.34
N PHE A 96 9.58 -4.25 -4.19
CA PHE A 96 9.80 -2.83 -3.92
C PHE A 96 11.29 -2.47 -3.92
N GLU A 97 12.15 -3.26 -3.28
CA GLU A 97 13.61 -3.06 -3.30
C GLU A 97 14.15 -3.08 -4.73
N LYS A 98 13.77 -4.09 -5.53
CA LYS A 98 14.16 -4.16 -6.96
C LYS A 98 13.68 -2.96 -7.76
N GLN A 99 12.49 -2.43 -7.42
CA GLN A 99 11.96 -1.24 -8.07
C GLN A 99 12.76 0.02 -7.72
N ILE A 100 13.19 0.18 -6.46
CA ILE A 100 14.06 1.29 -6.05
C ILE A 100 15.39 1.22 -6.78
N GLU A 101 16.02 0.05 -6.84
CA GLU A 101 17.29 -0.14 -7.55
C GLU A 101 17.16 0.22 -9.04
N ALA A 102 16.10 -0.24 -9.71
CA ALA A 102 15.83 0.11 -11.10
C ALA A 102 15.65 1.63 -11.29
N GLN A 103 14.92 2.30 -10.38
CA GLN A 103 14.72 3.75 -10.43
C GLN A 103 16.04 4.51 -10.21
N ARG A 104 16.87 4.09 -9.25
CA ARG A 104 18.20 4.68 -9.03
C ARG A 104 19.09 4.54 -10.27
N GLY A 105 19.08 3.37 -10.92
CA GLY A 105 19.79 3.16 -12.18
C GLY A 105 19.34 4.12 -13.29
N PHE A 106 18.03 4.40 -13.39
CA PHE A 106 17.50 5.35 -14.36
C PHE A 106 17.91 6.81 -14.07
N VAL A 107 17.98 7.20 -12.78
CA VAL A 107 18.46 8.53 -12.39
C VAL A 107 19.95 8.68 -12.68
N GLN A 108 20.76 7.68 -12.35
CA GLN A 108 22.21 7.69 -12.66
C GLN A 108 22.47 7.76 -14.16
N ALA A 109 21.76 6.97 -14.99
CA ALA A 109 21.88 7.02 -16.44
C ALA A 109 21.54 8.40 -17.02
N ARG A 110 20.55 9.09 -16.42
CA ARG A 110 20.20 10.47 -16.78
C ARG A 110 21.33 11.45 -16.46
N ASN A 111 21.97 11.31 -15.30
CA ASN A 111 23.08 12.16 -14.88
C ASN A 111 24.32 11.96 -15.78
N LEU A 112 24.53 10.76 -16.30
CA LEU A 112 25.58 10.41 -17.24
C LEU A 112 25.28 10.83 -18.69
N LYS A 113 24.25 11.65 -18.94
CA LYS A 113 23.79 12.11 -20.28
C LYS A 113 23.41 10.98 -21.26
N ASN A 114 23.14 9.79 -20.75
CA ASN A 114 22.67 8.64 -21.53
C ASN A 114 21.27 8.19 -21.04
N PRO A 115 20.21 8.99 -21.31
CA PRO A 115 18.89 8.74 -20.74
C PRO A 115 18.29 7.47 -21.31
N VAL A 116 17.86 6.57 -20.42
CA VAL A 116 17.07 5.38 -20.79
C VAL A 116 15.73 5.82 -21.39
N ALA A 117 15.32 5.18 -22.49
CA ALA A 117 14.08 5.48 -23.19
C ALA A 117 12.87 5.45 -22.22
N ASN A 118 11.97 6.42 -22.38
CA ASN A 118 10.82 6.58 -21.49
C ASN A 118 9.88 5.34 -21.50
N SER A 119 9.80 4.65 -22.65
CA SER A 119 9.06 3.40 -22.82
C SER A 119 9.55 2.28 -21.89
N ILE A 120 10.88 2.12 -21.73
CA ILE A 120 11.49 1.10 -20.87
C ILE A 120 11.17 1.41 -19.40
N ARG A 121 11.30 2.68 -19.00
CA ARG A 121 11.01 3.13 -17.62
C ARG A 121 9.55 2.89 -17.23
N VAL A 122 8.62 3.22 -18.14
CA VAL A 122 7.18 3.03 -17.93
C VAL A 122 6.83 1.53 -17.92
N SER A 123 7.36 0.77 -18.89
CA SER A 123 7.13 -0.69 -18.96
C SER A 123 7.60 -1.42 -17.70
N THR A 124 8.80 -1.12 -17.19
CA THR A 124 9.33 -1.72 -15.97
C THR A 124 8.41 -1.45 -14.76
N ARG A 125 7.92 -0.21 -14.65
CA ARG A 125 7.00 0.16 -13.57
C ARG A 125 5.67 -0.58 -13.66
N ILE A 126 5.07 -0.67 -14.85
CA ILE A 126 3.81 -1.38 -15.08
C ILE A 126 3.98 -2.85 -14.74
N LYS A 127 5.00 -3.51 -15.28
CA LYS A 127 5.28 -4.93 -15.01
C LYS A 127 5.43 -5.24 -13.53
N MET A 128 6.16 -4.42 -12.77
CA MET A 128 6.33 -4.63 -11.33
C MET A 128 5.02 -4.42 -10.56
N GLY A 129 4.20 -3.43 -10.96
CA GLY A 129 2.88 -3.20 -10.36
C GLY A 129 1.91 -4.36 -10.62
N GLU A 130 1.83 -4.82 -11.87
CA GLU A 130 0.99 -5.96 -12.26
C GLU A 130 1.41 -7.25 -11.55
N PHE A 131 2.72 -7.48 -11.42
CA PHE A 131 3.22 -8.65 -10.70
C PHE A 131 2.83 -8.63 -9.21
N GLY A 132 2.83 -7.45 -8.59
CA GLY A 132 2.33 -7.29 -7.22
C GLY A 132 0.84 -7.60 -7.08
N ILE A 133 0.03 -7.19 -8.06
CA ILE A 133 -1.41 -7.50 -8.08
C ILE A 133 -1.65 -9.01 -8.29
N LEU A 134 -0.87 -9.66 -9.15
CA LEU A 134 -0.94 -11.12 -9.35
C LEU A 134 -0.62 -11.87 -8.06
N ILE A 135 0.42 -11.49 -7.32
CA ILE A 135 0.77 -12.10 -6.04
C ILE A 135 -0.36 -11.94 -5.02
N ALA A 136 -0.96 -10.75 -4.93
CA ALA A 136 -2.12 -10.52 -4.08
C ALA A 136 -3.32 -11.40 -4.49
N GLY A 137 -3.56 -11.56 -5.79
CA GLY A 137 -4.60 -12.45 -6.32
C GLY A 137 -4.37 -13.92 -5.97
N ILE A 138 -3.13 -14.40 -6.11
CA ILE A 138 -2.76 -15.79 -5.73
C ILE A 138 -2.97 -15.99 -4.22
N SER A 139 -2.54 -15.04 -3.39
CA SER A 139 -2.75 -15.13 -1.94
C SER A 139 -4.24 -15.20 -1.58
N MET A 140 -5.09 -14.47 -2.30
CA MET A 140 -6.53 -14.54 -2.11
C MET A 140 -7.11 -15.92 -2.46
N ILE A 141 -6.66 -16.53 -3.55
CA ILE A 141 -7.11 -17.88 -3.95
C ILE A 141 -6.72 -18.89 -2.86
N VAL A 142 -5.49 -18.82 -2.35
CA VAL A 142 -5.03 -19.71 -1.27
C VAL A 142 -5.88 -19.52 -0.01
N LEU A 143 -6.15 -18.27 0.39
CA LEU A 143 -6.96 -17.97 1.57
C LEU A 143 -8.42 -18.36 1.41
N LEU A 144 -8.98 -18.19 0.21
CA LEU A 144 -10.33 -18.65 -0.10
C LEU A 144 -10.43 -20.18 -0.04
N GLY A 145 -9.44 -20.88 -0.61
CA GLY A 145 -9.36 -22.35 -0.51
C GLY A 145 -9.26 -22.84 0.94
N ALA A 146 -8.44 -22.15 1.77
CA ALA A 146 -8.37 -22.44 3.19
C ALA A 146 -9.71 -22.19 3.91
N LEU A 147 -10.38 -21.07 3.63
CA LEU A 147 -11.69 -20.76 4.20
C LEU A 147 -12.73 -21.84 3.90
N LEU A 148 -12.79 -22.31 2.64
CA LEU A 148 -13.68 -23.39 2.23
C LEU A 148 -13.31 -24.71 2.90
N TYR A 149 -12.01 -25.00 3.05
CA TYR A 149 -11.54 -26.19 3.75
C TYR A 149 -11.96 -26.18 5.23
N PHE A 150 -11.74 -25.07 5.95
CA PHE A 150 -12.14 -24.94 7.36
C PHE A 150 -13.66 -25.03 7.55
N ASN A 151 -14.43 -24.51 6.58
CA ASN A 151 -15.89 -24.69 6.59
C ASN A 151 -16.28 -26.15 6.36
N TYR A 152 -15.62 -26.86 5.42
CA TYR A 152 -15.88 -28.28 5.15
C TYR A 152 -15.60 -29.17 6.36
N VAL A 153 -14.52 -28.87 7.10
CA VAL A 153 -14.17 -29.61 8.35
C VAL A 153 -15.11 -29.26 9.52
N GLY A 154 -15.93 -28.23 9.36
CA GLY A 154 -16.89 -27.81 10.40
C GLY A 154 -16.31 -26.88 11.47
N GLU A 155 -15.08 -26.39 11.28
CA GLU A 155 -14.41 -25.42 12.18
C GLU A 155 -15.01 -24.02 12.06
N ILE A 156 -15.64 -23.70 10.95
CA ILE A 156 -16.27 -22.39 10.67
C ILE A 156 -17.74 -22.62 10.30
N GLU A 157 -18.63 -21.97 11.05
CA GLU A 157 -20.05 -21.99 10.78
C GLU A 157 -20.40 -21.29 9.46
N ALA A 158 -21.33 -21.82 8.67
CA ALA A 158 -21.67 -21.31 7.35
C ALA A 158 -22.04 -19.80 7.34
N GLY A 159 -22.69 -19.30 8.40
CA GLY A 159 -23.00 -17.89 8.55
C GLY A 159 -21.74 -17.00 8.64
N ASN A 160 -20.71 -17.49 9.31
CA ASN A 160 -19.46 -16.78 9.50
C ASN A 160 -18.58 -16.76 8.23
N VAL A 161 -18.74 -17.75 7.33
CA VAL A 161 -18.02 -17.82 6.05
C VAL A 161 -18.23 -16.55 5.21
N VAL A 162 -19.46 -16.03 5.18
CA VAL A 162 -19.77 -14.82 4.39
C VAL A 162 -19.02 -13.61 4.93
N VAL A 163 -18.99 -13.45 6.26
CA VAL A 163 -18.28 -12.34 6.92
C VAL A 163 -16.77 -12.44 6.67
N LEU A 164 -16.21 -13.64 6.84
CA LEU A 164 -14.79 -13.89 6.59
C LEU A 164 -14.42 -13.69 5.12
N PHE A 165 -15.28 -14.10 4.19
CA PHE A 165 -15.09 -13.86 2.76
C PHE A 165 -15.06 -12.35 2.42
N LEU A 166 -15.97 -11.56 2.99
CA LEU A 166 -15.97 -10.10 2.81
C LEU A 166 -14.68 -9.48 3.38
N GLY A 167 -14.24 -9.96 4.55
CA GLY A 167 -12.96 -9.55 5.14
C GLY A 167 -11.76 -9.90 4.24
N LEU A 168 -11.72 -11.10 3.67
CA LEU A 168 -10.68 -11.50 2.71
C LEU A 168 -10.68 -10.64 1.45
N ARG A 169 -11.86 -10.30 0.92
CA ARG A 169 -11.98 -9.40 -0.23
C ARG A 169 -11.42 -8.01 0.07
N MET A 170 -11.76 -7.46 1.25
CA MET A 170 -11.23 -6.18 1.70
C MET A 170 -9.71 -6.23 1.88
N GLN A 171 -9.20 -7.31 2.48
CA GLN A 171 -7.77 -7.53 2.68
C GLN A 171 -7.01 -7.64 1.35
N ASN A 172 -7.55 -8.34 0.35
CA ASN A 172 -6.95 -8.42 -0.98
C ASN A 172 -6.90 -7.05 -1.68
N SER A 173 -7.96 -6.25 -1.57
CA SER A 173 -7.98 -4.87 -2.05
C SER A 173 -6.88 -4.03 -1.38
N ASN A 174 -6.69 -4.20 -0.08
CA ASN A 174 -5.66 -3.51 0.68
C ASN A 174 -4.25 -3.94 0.27
N LEU A 175 -4.00 -5.24 0.05
CA LEU A 175 -2.71 -5.75 -0.45
C LEU A 175 -2.38 -5.18 -1.84
N SER A 176 -3.35 -5.15 -2.75
CA SER A 176 -3.18 -4.53 -4.07
C SER A 176 -2.92 -3.02 -3.96
N GLY A 177 -3.61 -2.34 -3.03
CA GLY A 177 -3.40 -0.94 -2.70
C GLY A 177 -2.00 -0.65 -2.17
N ILE A 178 -1.48 -1.50 -1.27
CA ILE A 178 -0.10 -1.41 -0.76
C ILE A 178 0.89 -1.56 -1.91
N SER A 179 0.72 -2.55 -2.80
CA SER A 179 1.61 -2.74 -3.94
C SER A 179 1.71 -1.50 -4.81
N THR A 180 0.58 -0.91 -5.18
CA THR A 180 0.55 0.32 -5.99
C THR A 180 1.08 1.54 -5.25
N GLY A 181 0.79 1.67 -3.95
CA GLY A 181 1.30 2.73 -3.07
C GLY A 181 2.81 2.68 -2.92
N LEU A 182 3.38 1.50 -2.70
CA LEU A 182 4.83 1.30 -2.62
C LEU A 182 5.54 1.69 -3.92
N MET A 183 4.95 1.40 -5.09
CA MET A 183 5.52 1.81 -6.38
C MET A 183 5.55 3.33 -6.57
N ARG A 184 4.51 4.03 -6.07
CA ARG A 184 4.47 5.51 -6.09
C ARG A 184 5.46 6.10 -5.08
N PHE A 185 5.56 5.51 -3.90
CA PHE A 185 6.52 5.89 -2.86
C PHE A 185 7.96 5.75 -3.36
N ALA A 186 8.32 4.63 -4.02
CA ALA A 186 9.64 4.42 -4.60
C ALA A 186 10.03 5.55 -5.57
N ARG A 187 9.06 6.01 -6.38
CA ARG A 187 9.28 7.14 -7.31
C ARG A 187 9.49 8.44 -6.56
N ALA A 188 8.65 8.75 -5.58
CA ALA A 188 8.76 9.99 -4.81
C ALA A 188 10.10 10.07 -4.09
N ARG A 189 10.56 8.95 -3.48
CA ARG A 189 11.83 8.87 -2.79
C ARG A 189 13.04 9.13 -3.70
N THR A 190 13.09 8.48 -4.87
CA THR A 190 14.23 8.66 -5.80
C THR A 190 14.31 10.04 -6.45
N HIS A 191 13.24 10.83 -6.41
CA HIS A 191 13.24 12.21 -6.89
C HIS A 191 13.49 13.24 -5.77
N SER A 192 13.37 12.83 -4.50
CA SER A 192 13.66 13.67 -3.34
C SER A 192 15.14 13.60 -2.90
N GLU A 193 15.84 12.51 -3.23
CA GLU A 193 17.30 12.35 -3.07
C GLU A 193 18.04 13.13 -4.17
#